data_871a9f1e127a291b3009671350b026db
#
_entry.id   871a9f1e127a291b3009671350b026db
#
_cell.length_a   1.000
_cell.length_b   1.000
_cell.length_c   1.000
_cell.angle_alpha   90.00
_cell.angle_beta   90.00
_cell.angle_gamma   90.00
#
_symmetry.space_group_name_H-M   'P 1'
#
loop_
_entity.id
_entity.type
_entity.pdbx_description
1 polymer ?
#
loop_
_entity_poly.entity_id
_entity_poly.type
_entity_poly.pdbx_seq_one_letter_code
_entity_poly.pdbx_strand_id
1 'polypeptide(L)'
;MRPPQFDVLIVGRGIVGLAHALAAARLGLRTAVLDRETHAVGASVRNFGFVTVTGQQEGIAWRRARRARDVWAEVAGPAGIAVHHRGLLMVARRAEALSVLQDFAAGPMGEGCRLLRGADLPAPIRAGHAGGLHSPHELRVESRDAIPRLAAWLGEAHGICFLPRTMVHAIEPGLVATSAGAVRATHIVVAPGPDLVTLFPDVYARRRVTLCKLHMLRVKNPGWRLPAAVMSDLGLVRYLGYRTPSLPALRARLLAEQPEFLADGIHLIAVQGADGSLVVGDSHHYADSHDTFQPRDVDDRMLAELSAVLDIPAPEVVERWTGVYPSGPDTAFTEAVRPGVRLVNVTSGTGASTAFAIAEETLADLLGRAPPPHAQEPEA
;
A
#
# COMPACT_ATOMS: atom_id res chain seq x y z
N MET A 1 -18.24 -24.64 -27.78
CA MET A 1 -16.90 -24.02 -27.89
C MET A 1 -16.03 -24.48 -26.75
N ARG A 2 -14.77 -24.82 -26.94
CA ARG A 2 -13.85 -25.07 -25.83
C ARG A 2 -13.63 -23.76 -25.07
N PRO A 3 -13.63 -23.78 -23.69
CA PRO A 3 -13.36 -22.58 -22.92
C PRO A 3 -11.98 -22.01 -23.29
N PRO A 4 -11.81 -20.68 -23.28
CA PRO A 4 -10.53 -20.04 -23.56
C PRO A 4 -9.46 -20.57 -22.60
N GLN A 5 -8.27 -20.80 -23.12
CA GLN A 5 -7.16 -21.35 -22.33
C GLN A 5 -6.05 -20.31 -22.22
N PHE A 6 -5.66 -20.02 -20.98
CA PHE A 6 -4.58 -19.14 -20.59
C PHE A 6 -3.45 -19.90 -19.89
N ASP A 7 -2.27 -19.33 -19.89
CA ASP A 7 -1.16 -19.87 -19.11
C ASP A 7 -1.30 -19.45 -17.64
N VAL A 8 -1.74 -18.19 -17.42
CA VAL A 8 -2.05 -17.65 -16.09
C VAL A 8 -3.42 -16.98 -16.07
N LEU A 9 -4.23 -17.29 -15.07
CA LEU A 9 -5.48 -16.62 -14.77
C LEU A 9 -5.37 -15.93 -13.41
N ILE A 10 -5.73 -14.65 -13.36
CA ILE A 10 -5.64 -13.82 -12.15
C ILE A 10 -7.05 -13.42 -11.74
N VAL A 11 -7.41 -13.68 -10.48
CA VAL A 11 -8.68 -13.27 -9.88
C VAL A 11 -8.44 -12.03 -9.02
N GLY A 12 -9.03 -10.91 -9.42
CA GLY A 12 -8.89 -9.60 -8.79
C GLY A 12 -8.06 -8.62 -9.63
N ARG A 13 -8.63 -7.43 -9.89
CA ARG A 13 -8.05 -6.34 -10.71
C ARG A 13 -7.47 -5.21 -9.85
N GLY A 14 -7.24 -5.46 -8.56
CA GLY A 14 -6.51 -4.55 -7.69
C GLY A 14 -5.01 -4.53 -7.99
N ILE A 15 -4.24 -3.71 -7.27
CA ILE A 15 -2.78 -3.57 -7.51
C ILE A 15 -2.05 -4.92 -7.40
N VAL A 16 -2.47 -5.83 -6.51
CA VAL A 16 -1.85 -7.15 -6.38
C VAL A 16 -2.07 -7.96 -7.66
N GLY A 17 -3.31 -8.01 -8.17
CA GLY A 17 -3.59 -8.71 -9.42
C GLY A 17 -2.92 -8.10 -10.64
N LEU A 18 -2.92 -6.75 -10.78
CA LEU A 18 -2.22 -6.05 -11.87
C LEU A 18 -0.70 -6.26 -11.83
N ALA A 19 -0.11 -6.34 -10.64
CA ALA A 19 1.30 -6.67 -10.48
C ALA A 19 1.61 -8.09 -10.99
N HIS A 20 0.75 -9.07 -10.68
CA HIS A 20 0.89 -10.42 -11.21
C HIS A 20 0.69 -10.48 -12.73
N ALA A 21 -0.23 -9.67 -13.28
CA ALA A 21 -0.41 -9.54 -14.72
C ALA A 21 0.86 -9.01 -15.40
N LEU A 22 1.50 -8.00 -14.81
CA LEU A 22 2.78 -7.48 -15.30
C LEU A 22 3.90 -8.54 -15.24
N ALA A 23 4.02 -9.23 -14.09
CA ALA A 23 5.04 -10.27 -13.94
C ALA A 23 4.84 -11.41 -14.94
N ALA A 24 3.60 -11.84 -15.19
CA ALA A 24 3.27 -12.85 -16.18
C ALA A 24 3.56 -12.35 -17.62
N ALA A 25 3.20 -11.10 -17.94
CA ALA A 25 3.48 -10.48 -19.23
C ALA A 25 4.98 -10.42 -19.54
N ARG A 26 5.80 -10.05 -18.56
CA ARG A 26 7.28 -10.03 -18.67
C ARG A 26 7.88 -11.42 -18.95
N LEU A 27 7.16 -12.47 -18.59
CA LEU A 27 7.53 -13.87 -18.88
C LEU A 27 6.93 -14.40 -20.20
N GLY A 28 6.21 -13.57 -20.95
CA GLY A 28 5.57 -13.95 -22.22
C GLY A 28 4.37 -14.88 -22.05
N LEU A 29 3.74 -14.95 -20.87
CA LEU A 29 2.64 -15.84 -20.59
C LEU A 29 1.29 -15.24 -21.02
N ARG A 30 0.46 -16.04 -21.70
CA ARG A 30 -0.92 -15.64 -22.06
C ARG A 30 -1.75 -15.51 -20.79
N THR A 31 -2.13 -14.29 -20.46
CA THR A 31 -2.71 -13.98 -19.16
C THR A 31 -4.08 -13.35 -19.30
N ALA A 32 -5.02 -13.78 -18.43
CA ALA A 32 -6.29 -13.09 -18.21
C ALA A 32 -6.42 -12.64 -16.77
N VAL A 33 -7.12 -11.51 -16.59
CA VAL A 33 -7.49 -10.94 -15.27
C VAL A 33 -9.01 -10.86 -15.22
N LEU A 34 -9.60 -11.53 -14.22
CA LEU A 34 -11.04 -11.46 -13.93
C LEU A 34 -11.30 -10.54 -12.75
N ASP A 35 -12.39 -9.82 -12.82
CA ASP A 35 -12.91 -9.09 -11.67
C ASP A 35 -14.45 -9.02 -11.73
N ARG A 36 -15.09 -9.07 -10.57
CA ARG A 36 -16.54 -8.89 -10.45
C ARG A 36 -16.99 -7.48 -10.78
N GLU A 37 -16.10 -6.49 -10.61
CA GLU A 37 -16.33 -5.10 -10.92
C GLU A 37 -15.85 -4.75 -12.34
N THR A 38 -16.29 -3.61 -12.85
CA THR A 38 -15.82 -3.08 -14.14
C THR A 38 -14.42 -2.49 -14.05
N HIS A 39 -14.04 -2.01 -12.87
CA HIS A 39 -12.75 -1.42 -12.55
C HIS A 39 -12.45 -1.60 -11.07
N ALA A 40 -11.23 -1.33 -10.62
CA ALA A 40 -10.87 -1.43 -9.22
C ALA A 40 -11.62 -0.38 -8.38
N VAL A 41 -12.38 -0.84 -7.38
CA VAL A 41 -13.14 0.00 -6.44
C VAL A 41 -12.74 -0.22 -4.98
N GLY A 42 -11.85 -1.18 -4.71
CA GLY A 42 -11.40 -1.57 -3.37
C GLY A 42 -10.20 -0.76 -2.86
N ALA A 43 -9.43 -1.37 -1.95
CA ALA A 43 -8.28 -0.77 -1.28
C ALA A 43 -7.28 -0.09 -2.22
N SER A 44 -7.09 -0.63 -3.43
CA SER A 44 -6.10 -0.14 -4.40
C SER A 44 -6.35 1.28 -4.90
N VAL A 45 -7.58 1.81 -4.79
CA VAL A 45 -7.94 3.18 -5.20
C VAL A 45 -8.41 4.05 -4.03
N ARG A 46 -8.48 3.50 -2.81
CA ARG A 46 -8.97 4.20 -1.62
C ARG A 46 -7.86 4.54 -0.63
N ASN A 47 -6.64 4.75 -1.11
CA ASN A 47 -5.43 5.00 -0.35
C ASN A 47 -4.74 6.30 -0.84
N PHE A 48 -3.57 6.60 -0.29
CA PHE A 48 -2.79 7.80 -0.62
C PHE A 48 -2.13 7.76 -2.01
N GLY A 49 -2.00 6.59 -2.64
CA GLY A 49 -1.10 6.38 -3.77
C GLY A 49 0.37 6.49 -3.40
N PHE A 50 0.67 6.34 -2.13
CA PHE A 50 2.01 6.50 -1.58
C PHE A 50 2.73 5.16 -1.52
N VAL A 51 3.78 5.02 -2.33
CA VAL A 51 4.66 3.85 -2.39
C VAL A 51 5.77 4.08 -1.38
N THR A 52 5.59 3.57 -0.16
CA THR A 52 6.52 3.73 0.95
C THR A 52 7.61 2.65 0.94
N VAL A 53 8.84 3.06 1.17
CA VAL A 53 10.01 2.20 1.42
C VAL A 53 10.49 2.38 2.86
N THR A 54 10.70 3.64 3.24
CA THR A 54 11.16 4.05 4.58
C THR A 54 10.11 3.69 5.63
N GLY A 55 10.54 3.04 6.70
CA GLY A 55 9.65 2.57 7.77
C GLY A 55 9.01 1.19 7.53
N GLN A 56 9.22 0.56 6.38
CA GLN A 56 8.83 -0.84 6.21
C GLN A 56 9.63 -1.75 7.15
N GLN A 57 9.04 -2.88 7.53
CA GLN A 57 9.72 -3.86 8.39
C GLN A 57 11.03 -4.31 7.74
N GLU A 58 12.10 -4.37 8.52
CA GLU A 58 13.40 -4.88 8.10
C GLU A 58 13.30 -6.29 7.50
N GLY A 59 14.21 -6.61 6.60
CA GLY A 59 14.24 -7.88 5.90
C GLY A 59 13.41 -7.88 4.62
N ILE A 60 12.60 -8.93 4.42
CA ILE A 60 11.89 -9.15 3.15
C ILE A 60 10.89 -8.04 2.82
N ALA A 61 10.18 -7.47 3.80
CA ALA A 61 9.20 -6.42 3.53
C ALA A 61 9.86 -5.15 2.98
N TRP A 62 11.00 -4.76 3.53
CA TRP A 62 11.79 -3.63 3.04
C TRP A 62 12.38 -3.88 1.65
N ARG A 63 12.94 -5.09 1.39
CA ARG A 63 13.45 -5.45 0.06
C ARG A 63 12.33 -5.46 -0.99
N ARG A 64 11.16 -6.01 -0.66
CA ARG A 64 9.95 -5.95 -1.51
C ARG A 64 9.54 -4.52 -1.83
N ALA A 65 9.58 -3.63 -0.83
CA ALA A 65 9.21 -2.24 -1.03
C ALA A 65 10.19 -1.50 -1.95
N ARG A 66 11.50 -1.71 -1.81
CA ARG A 66 12.50 -1.17 -2.74
C ARG A 66 12.26 -1.67 -4.16
N ARG A 67 12.09 -2.99 -4.34
CA ARG A 67 11.83 -3.57 -5.66
C ARG A 67 10.54 -3.05 -6.27
N ALA A 68 9.46 -3.01 -5.51
CA ALA A 68 8.18 -2.53 -6.02
C ALA A 68 8.23 -1.04 -6.41
N ARG A 69 8.94 -0.20 -5.62
CA ARG A 69 9.21 1.20 -5.97
C ARG A 69 9.93 1.31 -7.31
N ASP A 70 10.94 0.48 -7.57
CA ASP A 70 11.69 0.48 -8.82
C ASP A 70 10.79 0.09 -9.99
N VAL A 71 9.95 -0.94 -9.83
CA VAL A 71 8.97 -1.31 -10.86
C VAL A 71 7.96 -0.18 -11.11
N TRP A 72 7.47 0.50 -10.07
CA TRP A 72 6.63 1.68 -10.26
C TRP A 72 7.34 2.76 -11.09
N ALA A 73 8.61 3.03 -10.81
CA ALA A 73 9.40 4.00 -11.58
C ALA A 73 9.58 3.60 -13.04
N GLU A 74 9.75 2.29 -13.32
CA GLU A 74 9.84 1.74 -14.67
C GLU A 74 8.52 1.90 -15.45
N VAL A 75 7.38 1.53 -14.83
CA VAL A 75 6.09 1.44 -15.54
C VAL A 75 5.34 2.76 -15.61
N ALA A 76 5.63 3.72 -14.73
CA ALA A 76 4.86 4.96 -14.62
C ALA A 76 4.84 5.73 -15.95
N GLY A 77 6.01 5.95 -16.56
CA GLY A 77 6.11 6.65 -17.84
C GLY A 77 5.36 5.94 -18.98
N PRO A 78 5.70 4.67 -19.27
CA PRO A 78 5.02 3.89 -20.31
C PRO A 78 3.50 3.78 -20.14
N ALA A 79 3.02 3.66 -18.89
CA ALA A 79 1.59 3.58 -18.60
C ALA A 79 0.90 4.96 -18.52
N GLY A 80 1.62 6.06 -18.77
CA GLY A 80 1.08 7.42 -18.66
C GLY A 80 0.68 7.83 -17.24
N ILE A 81 1.32 7.23 -16.23
CA ILE A 81 1.06 7.50 -14.80
C ILE A 81 1.96 8.63 -14.32
N ALA A 82 1.36 9.70 -13.80
CA ALA A 82 2.11 10.80 -13.22
C ALA A 82 2.65 10.43 -11.83
N VAL A 83 3.95 10.69 -11.61
CA VAL A 83 4.57 10.66 -10.27
C VAL A 83 4.54 12.07 -9.71
N HIS A 84 3.70 12.31 -8.70
CA HIS A 84 3.46 13.65 -8.14
C HIS A 84 4.49 14.08 -7.10
N HIS A 85 4.98 13.13 -6.30
CA HIS A 85 6.03 13.34 -5.31
C HIS A 85 7.11 12.28 -5.43
N ARG A 86 8.32 12.67 -5.06
CA ARG A 86 9.44 11.76 -4.77
C ARG A 86 9.92 12.03 -3.35
N GLY A 87 10.18 10.96 -2.61
CA GLY A 87 10.64 11.03 -1.23
C GLY A 87 9.55 11.27 -0.18
N LEU A 88 10.01 11.21 1.05
CA LEU A 88 9.25 11.38 2.28
C LEU A 88 9.96 12.38 3.18
N LEU A 89 9.20 13.23 3.83
CA LEU A 89 9.62 14.01 4.98
C LEU A 89 8.89 13.51 6.23
N MET A 90 9.59 12.77 7.07
CA MET A 90 9.10 12.36 8.39
C MET A 90 9.41 13.48 9.38
N VAL A 91 8.39 14.09 9.95
CA VAL A 91 8.49 15.22 10.88
C VAL A 91 8.49 14.72 12.32
N ALA A 92 9.58 15.00 13.05
CA ALA A 92 9.69 14.75 14.48
C ALA A 92 9.22 16.00 15.25
N ARG A 93 8.01 15.99 15.75
CA ARG A 93 7.48 17.09 16.56
C ARG A 93 8.14 17.15 17.92
N ARG A 94 8.57 16.01 18.45
CA ARG A 94 9.13 15.79 19.80
C ARG A 94 10.58 15.34 19.74
N ALA A 95 11.33 15.62 20.81
CA ALA A 95 12.73 15.20 20.91
C ALA A 95 12.88 13.67 20.87
N GLU A 96 11.96 12.94 21.51
CA GLU A 96 11.94 11.48 21.53
C GLU A 96 11.73 10.92 20.11
N ALA A 97 10.91 11.59 19.30
CA ALA A 97 10.72 11.24 17.89
C ALA A 97 12.00 11.44 17.06
N LEU A 98 12.72 12.54 17.32
CA LEU A 98 14.02 12.79 16.66
C LEU A 98 15.03 11.70 17.04
N SER A 99 15.05 11.23 18.28
CA SER A 99 15.92 10.13 18.72
C SER A 99 15.60 8.83 17.95
N VAL A 100 14.32 8.50 17.73
CA VAL A 100 13.92 7.35 16.89
C VAL A 100 14.43 7.50 15.46
N LEU A 101 14.34 8.71 14.88
CA LEU A 101 14.85 8.95 13.53
C LEU A 101 16.38 8.89 13.46
N GLN A 102 17.09 9.28 14.51
CA GLN A 102 18.55 9.14 14.61
C GLN A 102 18.96 7.68 14.63
N ASP A 103 18.31 6.85 15.48
CA ASP A 103 18.56 5.42 15.51
C ASP A 103 18.29 4.77 14.15
N PHE A 104 17.16 5.11 13.53
CA PHE A 104 16.81 4.60 12.20
C PHE A 104 17.84 4.98 11.14
N ALA A 105 18.26 6.25 11.10
CA ALA A 105 19.23 6.74 10.13
C ALA A 105 20.62 6.12 10.28
N ALA A 106 20.97 5.67 11.48
CA ALA A 106 22.22 4.95 11.76
C ALA A 106 22.17 3.48 11.33
N GLY A 107 20.98 2.92 11.09
CA GLY A 107 20.78 1.54 10.66
C GLY A 107 20.81 1.36 9.13
N PRO A 108 20.81 0.11 8.64
CA PRO A 108 20.92 -0.20 7.21
C PRO A 108 19.76 0.35 6.38
N MET A 109 18.56 0.46 6.95
CA MET A 109 17.40 1.03 6.25
C MET A 109 17.44 2.56 6.16
N GLY A 110 18.38 3.22 6.86
CA GLY A 110 18.62 4.66 6.80
C GLY A 110 19.50 5.11 5.63
N GLU A 111 20.01 4.17 4.82
CA GLU A 111 20.84 4.48 3.66
C GLU A 111 20.17 5.51 2.75
N GLY A 112 20.91 6.57 2.39
CA GLY A 112 20.42 7.67 1.56
C GLY A 112 19.47 8.66 2.27
N CYS A 113 19.01 8.36 3.48
CA CYS A 113 18.20 9.27 4.29
C CYS A 113 19.05 10.37 4.91
N ARG A 114 18.45 11.53 5.15
CA ARG A 114 19.12 12.68 5.75
C ARG A 114 18.32 13.23 6.92
N LEU A 115 18.96 13.33 8.07
CA LEU A 115 18.40 14.03 9.24
C LEU A 115 18.38 15.55 9.00
N LEU A 116 17.31 16.18 9.46
CA LEU A 116 17.09 17.62 9.40
C LEU A 116 16.89 18.15 10.81
N ARG A 117 17.53 19.27 11.15
CA ARG A 117 17.24 20.02 12.38
C ARG A 117 15.89 20.73 12.21
N GLY A 118 15.22 21.07 13.29
CA GLY A 118 13.94 21.77 13.24
C GLY A 118 13.98 23.07 12.44
N ALA A 119 15.09 23.83 12.52
CA ALA A 119 15.28 25.06 11.76
C ALA A 119 15.49 24.83 10.24
N ASP A 120 15.86 23.62 9.83
CA ASP A 120 16.14 23.26 8.43
C ASP A 120 14.94 22.59 7.75
N LEU A 121 13.81 22.42 8.46
CA LEU A 121 12.58 21.88 7.88
C LEU A 121 12.01 22.86 6.86
N PRO A 122 11.73 22.41 5.63
CA PRO A 122 11.25 23.29 4.57
C PRO A 122 9.78 23.71 4.80
N ALA A 123 9.41 24.89 4.31
CA ALA A 123 8.00 25.25 4.20
C ALA A 123 7.26 24.19 3.31
N PRO A 124 6.02 23.86 3.57
CA PRO A 124 5.11 24.44 4.57
C PRO A 124 5.09 23.73 5.95
N ILE A 125 6.17 23.08 6.35
CA ILE A 125 6.24 22.47 7.69
C ILE A 125 6.27 23.60 8.72
N ARG A 126 5.44 23.47 9.77
CA ARG A 126 5.41 24.46 10.86
C ARG A 126 6.75 24.54 11.60
N ALA A 127 7.12 25.73 12.01
CA ALA A 127 8.29 25.93 12.85
C ALA A 127 8.07 25.36 14.27
N GLY A 128 9.18 25.10 14.98
CA GLY A 128 9.16 24.65 16.38
C GLY A 128 9.20 23.14 16.58
N HIS A 129 9.27 22.35 15.51
CA HIS A 129 9.50 20.91 15.61
C HIS A 129 10.96 20.58 15.95
N ALA A 130 11.19 19.43 16.58
CA ALA A 130 12.52 19.00 16.99
C ALA A 130 13.43 18.72 15.77
N GLY A 131 12.86 18.23 14.66
CA GLY A 131 13.58 17.94 13.45
C GLY A 131 12.79 17.03 12.52
N GLY A 132 13.51 16.30 11.67
CA GLY A 132 12.89 15.33 10.77
C GLY A 132 13.92 14.49 10.04
N LEU A 133 13.40 13.61 9.18
CA LEU A 133 14.21 12.77 8.29
C LEU A 133 13.64 12.91 6.88
N HIS A 134 14.50 13.27 5.94
CA HIS A 134 14.17 13.18 4.52
C HIS A 134 14.68 11.87 3.96
N SER A 135 13.78 11.10 3.34
CA SER A 135 14.10 9.93 2.54
C SER A 135 13.88 10.20 1.05
N PRO A 136 14.76 9.76 0.16
CA PRO A 136 14.59 9.88 -1.30
C PRO A 136 13.86 8.68 -1.92
N HIS A 137 13.48 7.68 -1.13
CA HIS A 137 13.12 6.36 -1.65
C HIS A 137 11.68 6.23 -2.14
N GLU A 138 10.80 7.12 -1.76
CA GLU A 138 9.37 7.02 -1.99
C GLU A 138 8.93 7.59 -3.34
N LEU A 139 7.76 7.12 -3.80
CA LEU A 139 7.01 7.68 -4.91
C LEU A 139 5.56 7.91 -4.50
N ARG A 140 4.93 8.91 -5.08
CA ARG A 140 3.49 9.12 -4.96
C ARG A 140 2.83 9.21 -6.33
N VAL A 141 1.84 8.35 -6.57
CA VAL A 141 0.95 8.38 -7.73
C VAL A 141 -0.48 8.67 -7.27
N GLU A 142 -1.36 9.18 -8.15
CA GLU A 142 -2.79 9.27 -7.81
C GLU A 142 -3.44 7.90 -8.05
N SER A 143 -3.79 7.18 -6.99
CA SER A 143 -4.29 5.80 -7.09
C SER A 143 -5.52 5.66 -7.97
N ARG A 144 -6.44 6.64 -7.93
CA ARG A 144 -7.68 6.64 -8.73
C ARG A 144 -7.40 6.74 -10.23
N ASP A 145 -6.24 7.30 -10.61
CA ASP A 145 -5.77 7.46 -11.98
C ASP A 145 -4.78 6.35 -12.35
N ALA A 146 -3.82 6.05 -11.47
CA ALA A 146 -2.75 5.11 -11.72
C ALA A 146 -3.22 3.67 -11.95
N ILE A 147 -4.18 3.18 -11.17
CA ILE A 147 -4.66 1.81 -11.27
C ILE A 147 -5.41 1.56 -12.59
N PRO A 148 -6.36 2.42 -13.03
CA PRO A 148 -6.96 2.27 -14.36
C PRO A 148 -5.95 2.39 -15.50
N ARG A 149 -5.00 3.34 -15.43
CA ARG A 149 -3.96 3.52 -16.46
C ARG A 149 -3.04 2.30 -16.57
N LEU A 150 -2.61 1.75 -15.43
CA LEU A 150 -1.82 0.52 -15.40
C LEU A 150 -2.57 -0.63 -16.07
N ALA A 151 -3.86 -0.79 -15.77
CA ALA A 151 -4.68 -1.84 -16.37
C ALA A 151 -4.86 -1.63 -17.89
N ALA A 152 -5.10 -0.40 -18.36
CA ALA A 152 -5.21 -0.08 -19.78
C ALA A 152 -3.90 -0.39 -20.51
N TRP A 153 -2.77 0.08 -19.99
CA TRP A 153 -1.45 -0.17 -20.56
C TRP A 153 -1.11 -1.66 -20.64
N LEU A 154 -1.46 -2.45 -19.58
CA LEU A 154 -1.27 -3.91 -19.59
C LEU A 154 -2.09 -4.59 -20.71
N GLY A 155 -3.32 -4.12 -20.94
CA GLY A 155 -4.15 -4.62 -22.04
C GLY A 155 -3.59 -4.26 -23.42
N GLU A 156 -3.24 -3.01 -23.62
CA GLU A 156 -2.83 -2.44 -24.92
C GLU A 156 -1.41 -2.85 -25.31
N ALA A 157 -0.45 -2.73 -24.38
CA ALA A 157 0.97 -2.95 -24.67
C ALA A 157 1.42 -4.39 -24.44
N HIS A 158 0.72 -5.14 -23.57
CA HIS A 158 1.12 -6.50 -23.19
C HIS A 158 0.08 -7.58 -23.52
N GLY A 159 -1.04 -7.22 -24.14
CA GLY A 159 -2.07 -8.17 -24.56
C GLY A 159 -2.77 -8.91 -23.42
N ILE A 160 -2.79 -8.33 -22.20
CA ILE A 160 -3.50 -8.91 -21.07
C ILE A 160 -5.02 -8.87 -21.35
N CYS A 161 -5.66 -10.02 -21.27
CA CYS A 161 -7.11 -10.14 -21.46
C CYS A 161 -7.85 -9.78 -20.13
N PHE A 162 -8.59 -8.69 -20.14
CA PHE A 162 -9.42 -8.32 -18.99
C PHE A 162 -10.86 -8.83 -19.16
N LEU A 163 -11.36 -9.55 -18.15
CA LEU A 163 -12.72 -10.08 -18.07
C LEU A 163 -13.45 -9.41 -16.89
N PRO A 164 -13.96 -8.18 -17.08
CA PRO A 164 -14.71 -7.47 -16.03
C PRO A 164 -16.11 -8.06 -15.85
N ARG A 165 -16.79 -7.73 -14.74
CA ARG A 165 -18.13 -8.22 -14.37
C ARG A 165 -18.22 -9.73 -14.38
N THR A 166 -17.12 -10.39 -13.99
CA THR A 166 -16.98 -11.84 -13.99
C THR A 166 -16.65 -12.30 -12.58
N MET A 167 -17.67 -12.79 -11.86
CA MET A 167 -17.53 -13.32 -10.51
C MET A 167 -17.05 -14.77 -10.56
N VAL A 168 -16.06 -15.09 -9.73
CA VAL A 168 -15.56 -16.47 -9.58
C VAL A 168 -16.36 -17.17 -8.48
N HIS A 169 -16.88 -18.36 -8.77
CA HIS A 169 -17.66 -19.19 -7.83
C HIS A 169 -16.84 -20.34 -7.25
N ALA A 170 -15.99 -20.96 -8.07
CA ALA A 170 -15.17 -22.09 -7.65
C ALA A 170 -13.87 -22.16 -8.47
N ILE A 171 -12.84 -22.70 -7.85
CA ILE A 171 -11.52 -22.87 -8.45
C ILE A 171 -11.08 -24.32 -8.22
N GLU A 172 -10.83 -25.03 -9.32
CA GLU A 172 -10.18 -26.33 -9.35
C GLU A 172 -8.87 -26.24 -10.13
N PRO A 173 -7.93 -27.17 -9.97
CA PRO A 173 -6.72 -27.18 -10.77
C PRO A 173 -7.02 -27.12 -12.27
N GLY A 174 -6.56 -26.07 -12.94
CA GLY A 174 -6.77 -25.85 -14.36
C GLY A 174 -8.14 -25.33 -14.79
N LEU A 175 -9.10 -25.12 -13.88
CA LEU A 175 -10.46 -24.70 -14.20
C LEU A 175 -11.02 -23.72 -13.19
N VAL A 176 -11.59 -22.62 -13.68
CA VAL A 176 -12.27 -21.62 -12.87
C VAL A 176 -13.73 -21.49 -13.32
N ALA A 177 -14.67 -21.74 -12.43
CA ALA A 177 -16.10 -21.54 -12.66
C ALA A 177 -16.47 -20.09 -12.37
N THR A 178 -17.12 -19.44 -13.33
CA THR A 178 -17.47 -18.01 -13.22
C THR A 178 -18.93 -17.76 -13.60
N SER A 179 -19.41 -16.56 -13.30
CA SER A 179 -20.75 -16.09 -13.72
C SER A 179 -20.91 -16.00 -15.24
N ALA A 180 -19.83 -16.00 -16.01
CA ALA A 180 -19.82 -15.95 -17.48
C ALA A 180 -19.44 -17.30 -18.12
N GLY A 181 -19.44 -18.40 -17.35
CA GLY A 181 -19.01 -19.71 -17.79
C GLY A 181 -17.64 -20.10 -17.25
N ALA A 182 -17.10 -21.21 -17.73
CA ALA A 182 -15.82 -21.76 -17.26
C ALA A 182 -14.64 -21.16 -18.03
N VAL A 183 -13.55 -20.89 -17.36
CA VAL A 183 -12.26 -20.44 -17.92
C VAL A 183 -11.18 -21.43 -17.51
N ARG A 184 -10.28 -21.79 -18.44
CA ARG A 184 -9.17 -22.70 -18.20
C ARG A 184 -7.86 -21.95 -18.13
N ALA A 185 -7.01 -22.31 -17.18
CA ALA A 185 -5.64 -21.83 -17.09
C ALA A 185 -4.72 -22.86 -16.43
N THR A 186 -3.46 -22.89 -16.85
CA THR A 186 -2.45 -23.75 -16.24
C THR A 186 -2.17 -23.35 -14.78
N HIS A 187 -2.04 -22.03 -14.56
CA HIS A 187 -1.77 -21.44 -13.26
C HIS A 187 -2.86 -20.43 -12.90
N ILE A 188 -3.21 -20.36 -11.62
CA ILE A 188 -4.26 -19.45 -11.11
C ILE A 188 -3.70 -18.68 -9.91
N VAL A 189 -3.81 -17.36 -9.96
CA VAL A 189 -3.49 -16.46 -8.84
C VAL A 189 -4.78 -15.83 -8.35
N VAL A 190 -5.04 -15.94 -7.06
CA VAL A 190 -6.22 -15.38 -6.39
C VAL A 190 -5.78 -14.23 -5.51
N ALA A 191 -6.14 -13.01 -5.90
CA ALA A 191 -5.79 -11.76 -5.20
C ALA A 191 -7.06 -10.95 -4.86
N PRO A 192 -7.91 -11.45 -3.94
CA PRO A 192 -9.29 -10.95 -3.77
C PRO A 192 -9.35 -9.65 -2.95
N GLY A 193 -8.22 -9.15 -2.44
CA GLY A 193 -8.18 -7.98 -1.57
C GLY A 193 -8.94 -8.22 -0.25
N PRO A 194 -9.91 -7.34 0.12
CA PRO A 194 -10.61 -7.45 1.40
C PRO A 194 -11.77 -8.49 1.40
N ASP A 195 -11.96 -9.24 0.33
CA ASP A 195 -12.95 -10.32 0.31
C ASP A 195 -12.36 -11.58 0.95
N LEU A 196 -12.63 -11.77 2.23
CA LEU A 196 -12.11 -12.88 3.04
C LEU A 196 -13.05 -14.07 3.10
N VAL A 197 -14.24 -13.99 2.45
CA VAL A 197 -15.30 -14.97 2.63
C VAL A 197 -15.65 -15.75 1.37
N THR A 198 -15.47 -15.17 0.17
CA THR A 198 -15.91 -15.81 -1.08
C THR A 198 -15.03 -17.00 -1.48
N LEU A 199 -13.70 -16.84 -1.40
CA LEU A 199 -12.75 -17.86 -1.83
C LEU A 199 -11.75 -18.19 -0.71
N PHE A 200 -11.65 -19.46 -0.37
CA PHE A 200 -10.69 -19.98 0.64
C PHE A 200 -10.80 -19.33 2.04
N PRO A 201 -12.02 -19.17 2.62
CA PRO A 201 -12.18 -18.48 3.91
C PRO A 201 -11.43 -19.16 5.08
N ASP A 202 -11.23 -20.46 5.02
CA ASP A 202 -10.48 -21.25 6.00
C ASP A 202 -9.00 -20.84 6.08
N VAL A 203 -8.40 -20.35 4.97
CA VAL A 203 -7.02 -19.84 4.95
C VAL A 203 -6.92 -18.56 5.78
N TYR A 204 -7.86 -17.65 5.60
CA TYR A 204 -7.89 -16.39 6.36
C TYR A 204 -8.10 -16.63 7.85
N ALA A 205 -9.02 -17.57 8.19
CA ALA A 205 -9.28 -17.94 9.57
C ALA A 205 -8.00 -18.51 10.25
N ARG A 206 -7.32 -19.46 9.60
CA ARG A 206 -6.07 -20.02 10.14
C ARG A 206 -4.96 -18.96 10.31
N ARG A 207 -4.89 -18.00 9.40
CA ARG A 207 -3.93 -16.90 9.42
C ARG A 207 -4.35 -15.73 10.30
N ARG A 208 -5.53 -15.79 10.94
CA ARG A 208 -6.08 -14.75 11.79
C ARG A 208 -6.13 -13.39 11.07
N VAL A 209 -6.53 -13.42 9.80
CA VAL A 209 -6.71 -12.19 9.00
C VAL A 209 -8.07 -11.60 9.32
N THR A 210 -8.09 -10.32 9.64
CA THR A 210 -9.28 -9.49 9.84
C THR A 210 -9.26 -8.33 8.85
N LEU A 211 -10.17 -7.38 8.99
CA LEU A 211 -10.25 -6.18 8.15
C LEU A 211 -9.83 -4.95 8.95
N CYS A 212 -9.17 -4.01 8.28
CA CYS A 212 -8.87 -2.68 8.81
C CYS A 212 -9.64 -1.64 7.99
N LYS A 213 -10.48 -0.84 8.66
CA LYS A 213 -11.17 0.32 8.08
C LYS A 213 -10.35 1.59 8.34
N LEU A 214 -10.18 2.39 7.30
CA LEU A 214 -9.50 3.68 7.31
C LEU A 214 -10.51 4.81 7.10
N HIS A 215 -10.30 5.94 7.75
CA HIS A 215 -10.88 7.21 7.36
C HIS A 215 -9.87 8.00 6.53
N MET A 216 -10.32 8.55 5.41
CA MET A 216 -9.50 9.27 4.45
C MET A 216 -10.18 10.60 4.09
N LEU A 217 -9.40 11.66 4.01
CA LEU A 217 -9.87 12.99 3.70
C LEU A 217 -9.16 13.55 2.45
N ARG A 218 -9.90 14.34 1.68
CA ARG A 218 -9.29 15.27 0.71
C ARG A 218 -9.49 16.69 1.22
N VAL A 219 -8.39 17.39 1.38
CA VAL A 219 -8.36 18.80 1.78
C VAL A 219 -8.11 19.66 0.55
N LYS A 220 -8.85 20.76 0.44
CA LYS A 220 -8.70 21.74 -0.63
C LYS A 220 -7.27 22.24 -0.75
N ASN A 221 -6.87 22.59 -1.96
CA ASN A 221 -5.55 23.15 -2.22
C ASN A 221 -5.25 24.34 -1.27
N PRO A 222 -4.23 24.25 -0.43
CA PRO A 222 -3.89 25.29 0.53
C PRO A 222 -3.10 26.47 -0.08
N GLY A 223 -2.87 26.44 -1.38
CA GLY A 223 -2.14 27.52 -2.09
C GLY A 223 -0.63 27.34 -2.14
N TRP A 224 -0.09 26.26 -1.60
CA TRP A 224 1.34 25.93 -1.65
C TRP A 224 1.56 24.46 -2.09
N ARG A 225 2.81 24.07 -2.28
CA ARG A 225 3.19 22.69 -2.66
C ARG A 225 4.03 22.03 -1.59
N LEU A 226 3.75 20.73 -1.36
CA LEU A 226 4.61 19.88 -0.54
C LEU A 226 5.91 19.55 -1.29
N PRO A 227 7.07 19.61 -0.64
CA PRO A 227 8.35 19.22 -1.24
C PRO A 227 8.47 17.69 -1.44
N ALA A 228 7.78 16.91 -0.62
CA ALA A 228 7.72 15.47 -0.63
C ALA A 228 6.41 15.03 0.08
N ALA A 229 6.10 13.74 0.14
CA ALA A 229 5.10 13.24 1.07
C ALA A 229 5.49 13.59 2.50
N VAL A 230 4.53 13.89 3.37
CA VAL A 230 4.79 14.27 4.77
C VAL A 230 4.13 13.28 5.70
N MET A 231 4.86 12.83 6.72
CA MET A 231 4.33 12.03 7.82
C MET A 231 4.69 12.67 9.17
N SER A 232 3.82 12.50 10.18
CA SER A 232 4.12 12.92 11.55
C SER A 232 4.75 11.80 12.38
N ASP A 233 5.25 12.19 13.58
CA ASP A 233 5.85 11.26 14.54
C ASP A 233 4.89 10.18 15.08
N LEU A 234 3.57 10.32 14.93
CA LEU A 234 2.61 9.24 15.15
C LEU A 234 2.89 8.04 14.23
N GLY A 235 3.41 8.26 13.03
CA GLY A 235 3.82 7.20 12.10
C GLY A 235 4.95 6.32 12.65
N LEU A 236 5.83 6.86 13.50
CA LEU A 236 6.97 6.13 14.06
C LEU A 236 6.53 4.97 14.97
N VAL A 237 5.42 5.10 15.68
CA VAL A 237 4.91 4.03 16.55
C VAL A 237 4.08 2.99 15.79
N ARG A 238 3.74 3.27 14.53
CA ARG A 238 2.95 2.37 13.69
C ARG A 238 3.80 1.53 12.74
N TYR A 239 4.75 2.13 12.06
CA TYR A 239 5.57 1.42 11.07
C TYR A 239 6.64 0.58 11.73
N LEU A 240 6.72 -0.70 11.33
CA LEU A 240 7.56 -1.71 11.98
C LEU A 240 9.06 -1.48 11.78
N GLY A 241 9.45 -0.70 10.76
CA GLY A 241 10.84 -0.33 10.50
C GLY A 241 11.44 0.63 11.52
N TYR A 242 10.58 1.32 12.30
CA TYR A 242 11.03 2.22 13.36
C TYR A 242 11.10 1.57 14.75
N ARG A 243 11.18 0.23 14.81
CA ARG A 243 11.40 -0.50 16.07
C ARG A 243 12.85 -0.36 16.52
N THR A 244 13.17 0.82 17.04
CA THR A 244 14.50 1.23 17.51
C THR A 244 14.55 1.26 19.03
N PRO A 245 15.75 1.31 19.66
CA PRO A 245 15.90 1.45 21.10
C PRO A 245 15.19 2.67 21.70
N SER A 246 15.07 3.78 20.94
CA SER A 246 14.42 5.02 21.41
C SER A 246 12.89 5.01 21.31
N LEU A 247 12.29 4.04 20.61
CA LEU A 247 10.83 3.99 20.38
C LEU A 247 9.98 3.92 21.66
N PRO A 248 10.36 3.19 22.73
CA PRO A 248 9.56 3.14 23.96
C PRO A 248 9.35 4.52 24.60
N ALA A 249 10.35 5.40 24.60
CA ALA A 249 10.25 6.75 25.14
C ALA A 249 9.24 7.60 24.35
N LEU A 250 9.29 7.54 23.03
CA LEU A 250 8.30 8.21 22.18
C LEU A 250 6.89 7.69 22.44
N ARG A 251 6.72 6.37 22.52
CA ARG A 251 5.41 5.76 22.80
C ARG A 251 4.83 6.23 24.13
N ALA A 252 5.63 6.28 25.19
CA ALA A 252 5.20 6.79 26.49
C ALA A 252 4.77 8.26 26.42
N ARG A 253 5.52 9.08 25.70
CA ARG A 253 5.21 10.49 25.47
C ARG A 253 3.87 10.68 24.72
N LEU A 254 3.66 9.92 23.64
CA LEU A 254 2.43 9.97 22.86
C LEU A 254 1.21 9.47 23.64
N LEU A 255 1.37 8.44 24.47
CA LEU A 255 0.30 7.96 25.34
C LEU A 255 -0.13 9.02 26.37
N ALA A 256 0.80 9.85 26.84
CA ALA A 256 0.49 10.94 27.76
C ALA A 256 -0.17 12.14 27.06
N GLU A 257 0.21 12.46 25.82
CA GLU A 257 -0.22 13.67 25.14
C GLU A 257 -1.38 13.46 24.16
N GLN A 258 -1.44 12.30 23.48
CA GLN A 258 -2.38 12.00 22.40
C GLN A 258 -2.97 10.59 22.52
N PRO A 259 -3.50 10.16 23.68
CA PRO A 259 -4.00 8.80 23.88
C PRO A 259 -5.14 8.44 22.90
N GLU A 260 -6.03 9.39 22.59
CA GLU A 260 -7.14 9.19 21.67
C GLU A 260 -6.69 9.01 20.23
N PHE A 261 -5.62 9.69 19.80
CA PHE A 261 -5.04 9.50 18.48
C PHE A 261 -4.46 8.09 18.31
N LEU A 262 -3.82 7.58 19.36
CA LEU A 262 -3.31 6.21 19.37
C LEU A 262 -4.43 5.17 19.42
N ALA A 263 -5.52 5.44 20.16
CA ALA A 263 -6.68 4.56 20.23
C ALA A 263 -7.39 4.42 18.87
N ASP A 264 -7.52 5.52 18.12
CA ASP A 264 -8.05 5.52 16.76
C ASP A 264 -7.02 5.05 15.71
N GLY A 265 -5.80 4.73 16.14
CA GLY A 265 -4.71 4.33 15.24
C GLY A 265 -4.34 5.41 14.23
N ILE A 266 -4.50 6.69 14.60
CA ILE A 266 -4.18 7.82 13.72
C ILE A 266 -2.67 7.93 13.55
N HIS A 267 -2.24 8.02 12.30
CA HIS A 267 -0.93 8.50 11.92
C HIS A 267 -1.07 9.39 10.69
N LEU A 268 -0.48 10.57 10.72
CA LEU A 268 -0.62 11.49 9.62
C LEU A 268 0.24 11.06 8.43
N ILE A 269 -0.42 10.90 7.28
CA ILE A 269 0.20 10.98 5.96
C ILE A 269 -0.50 12.11 5.20
N ALA A 270 0.27 13.04 4.65
CA ALA A 270 -0.22 14.06 3.74
C ALA A 270 0.53 13.97 2.42
N VAL A 271 -0.21 13.77 1.33
CA VAL A 271 0.32 13.76 -0.05
C VAL A 271 -0.49 14.72 -0.90
N GLN A 272 0.09 15.25 -1.98
CA GLN A 272 -0.55 16.28 -2.77
C GLN A 272 -0.82 15.82 -4.20
N GLY A 273 -2.00 16.13 -4.72
CA GLY A 273 -2.42 15.85 -6.09
C GLY A 273 -1.93 16.92 -7.10
N ALA A 274 -2.16 16.66 -8.39
CA ALA A 274 -1.84 17.60 -9.47
C ALA A 274 -2.57 18.94 -9.31
N ASP A 275 -3.83 18.88 -8.86
CA ASP A 275 -4.71 20.03 -8.58
C ASP A 275 -4.31 20.81 -7.31
N GLY A 276 -3.33 20.33 -6.58
CA GLY A 276 -2.86 20.91 -5.32
C GLY A 276 -3.67 20.50 -4.09
N SER A 277 -4.76 19.76 -4.23
CA SER A 277 -5.48 19.19 -3.08
C SER A 277 -4.59 18.19 -2.32
N LEU A 278 -4.81 18.09 -1.01
CA LEU A 278 -4.11 17.10 -0.19
C LEU A 278 -4.99 15.88 0.04
N VAL A 279 -4.42 14.69 -0.08
CA VAL A 279 -4.98 13.47 0.49
C VAL A 279 -4.35 13.27 1.86
N VAL A 280 -5.20 13.21 2.88
CA VAL A 280 -4.81 13.22 4.29
C VAL A 280 -5.45 12.04 5.01
N GLY A 281 -4.76 11.44 5.89
CA GLY A 281 -5.23 10.34 6.73
C GLY A 281 -4.07 9.75 7.50
N ASP A 282 -4.30 8.62 8.07
CA ASP A 282 -5.51 7.83 8.20
C ASP A 282 -5.72 7.38 9.65
N SER A 283 -6.91 6.86 9.93
CA SER A 283 -7.20 6.13 11.16
C SER A 283 -7.22 4.63 10.90
N HIS A 284 -7.19 3.79 11.94
CA HIS A 284 -7.16 2.34 11.80
C HIS A 284 -8.09 1.66 12.80
N HIS A 285 -9.17 1.10 12.28
CA HIS A 285 -10.16 0.39 13.08
C HIS A 285 -10.23 -1.07 12.61
N TYR A 286 -10.07 -2.03 13.52
CA TYR A 286 -9.97 -3.45 13.22
C TYR A 286 -11.23 -4.18 13.62
N ALA A 287 -11.82 -4.96 12.70
CA ALA A 287 -12.97 -5.83 12.94
C ALA A 287 -13.11 -6.86 11.80
N ASP A 288 -13.89 -7.90 12.03
CA ASP A 288 -14.22 -8.90 10.98
C ASP A 288 -15.20 -8.33 9.95
N SER A 289 -15.99 -7.34 10.33
CA SER A 289 -16.88 -6.57 9.45
C SER A 289 -16.94 -5.13 9.93
N HIS A 290 -17.08 -4.20 9.01
CA HIS A 290 -17.17 -2.77 9.30
C HIS A 290 -18.50 -2.19 8.87
N ASP A 291 -19.06 -1.27 9.68
CA ASP A 291 -20.10 -0.35 9.26
C ASP A 291 -19.57 0.68 8.23
N THR A 292 -20.48 1.45 7.65
CA THR A 292 -20.17 2.48 6.66
C THR A 292 -20.01 3.88 7.26
N PHE A 293 -20.19 4.01 8.59
CA PHE A 293 -20.19 5.31 9.25
C PHE A 293 -18.77 5.82 9.49
N GLN A 294 -18.62 7.12 9.43
CA GLN A 294 -17.38 7.85 9.64
C GLN A 294 -17.60 8.90 10.73
N PRO A 295 -17.26 8.60 12.00
CA PRO A 295 -17.38 9.55 13.10
C PRO A 295 -16.57 10.82 12.85
N ARG A 296 -17.21 11.97 13.09
CA ARG A 296 -16.61 13.28 12.83
C ARG A 296 -15.39 13.58 13.73
N ASP A 297 -15.40 13.12 14.96
CA ASP A 297 -14.33 13.34 15.91
C ASP A 297 -13.00 12.68 15.48
N VAL A 298 -13.05 11.57 14.73
CA VAL A 298 -11.87 10.96 14.12
C VAL A 298 -11.29 11.87 13.03
N ASP A 299 -12.17 12.43 12.18
CA ASP A 299 -11.76 13.40 11.15
C ASP A 299 -11.15 14.66 11.78
N ASP A 300 -11.79 15.19 12.85
CA ASP A 300 -11.33 16.38 13.55
C ASP A 300 -9.93 16.16 14.16
N ARG A 301 -9.64 14.96 14.72
CA ARG A 301 -8.28 14.58 15.19
C ARG A 301 -7.26 14.53 14.05
N MET A 302 -7.62 13.95 12.91
CA MET A 302 -6.72 13.91 11.74
C MET A 302 -6.40 15.33 11.24
N LEU A 303 -7.39 16.23 11.19
CA LEU A 303 -7.21 17.62 10.80
C LEU A 303 -6.41 18.43 11.83
N ALA A 304 -6.59 18.13 13.11
CA ALA A 304 -5.77 18.71 14.18
C ALA A 304 -4.28 18.33 14.02
N GLU A 305 -3.99 17.05 13.75
CA GLU A 305 -2.63 16.59 13.50
C GLU A 305 -2.04 17.21 12.23
N LEU A 306 -2.84 17.31 11.15
CA LEU A 306 -2.44 18.01 9.92
C LEU A 306 -2.02 19.44 10.21
N SER A 307 -2.84 20.22 10.92
CA SER A 307 -2.56 21.61 11.27
C SER A 307 -1.44 21.76 12.30
N ALA A 308 -1.16 20.72 13.08
CA ALA A 308 0.00 20.71 13.97
C ALA A 308 1.32 20.54 13.23
N VAL A 309 1.31 19.84 12.08
CA VAL A 309 2.52 19.56 11.28
C VAL A 309 2.71 20.57 10.15
N LEU A 310 1.64 20.96 9.46
CA LEU A 310 1.67 21.82 8.28
C LEU A 310 1.08 23.20 8.60
N ASP A 311 1.57 24.22 7.91
CA ASP A 311 1.02 25.58 7.99
C ASP A 311 -0.30 25.67 7.20
N ILE A 312 -1.36 25.11 7.79
CA ILE A 312 -2.73 25.10 7.28
C ILE A 312 -3.69 25.33 8.45
N PRO A 313 -3.99 26.58 8.82
CA PRO A 313 -4.73 26.88 10.04
C PRO A 313 -6.21 26.46 10.00
N ALA A 314 -6.80 26.36 8.82
CA ALA A 314 -8.22 26.03 8.62
C ALA A 314 -8.38 25.10 7.40
N PRO A 315 -8.04 23.80 7.52
CA PRO A 315 -8.14 22.87 6.41
C PRO A 315 -9.61 22.64 6.00
N GLU A 316 -9.96 22.95 4.75
CA GLU A 316 -11.30 22.73 4.19
C GLU A 316 -11.38 21.33 3.59
N VAL A 317 -12.20 20.46 4.18
CA VAL A 317 -12.44 19.10 3.66
C VAL A 317 -13.42 19.15 2.51
N VAL A 318 -12.99 18.68 1.33
CA VAL A 318 -13.80 18.67 0.10
C VAL A 318 -14.31 17.27 -0.26
N GLU A 319 -13.70 16.22 0.28
CA GLU A 319 -14.12 14.83 0.05
C GLU A 319 -13.76 13.95 1.25
N ARG A 320 -14.60 12.94 1.54
CA ARG A 320 -14.39 11.91 2.55
C ARG A 320 -14.66 10.54 1.95
N TRP A 321 -13.87 9.54 2.36
CA TRP A 321 -14.14 8.14 2.02
C TRP A 321 -13.53 7.20 3.05
N THR A 322 -13.98 5.96 3.04
CA THR A 322 -13.36 4.88 3.82
C THR A 322 -12.60 3.94 2.90
N GLY A 323 -11.43 3.50 3.35
CA GLY A 323 -10.72 2.37 2.80
C GLY A 323 -10.92 1.14 3.67
N VAL A 324 -10.89 -0.05 3.08
CA VAL A 324 -10.87 -1.31 3.84
C VAL A 324 -9.83 -2.22 3.20
N TYR A 325 -8.94 -2.77 4.03
CA TYR A 325 -7.92 -3.72 3.58
C TYR A 325 -7.76 -4.88 4.57
N PRO A 326 -7.24 -6.04 4.13
CA PRO A 326 -6.93 -7.16 5.02
C PRO A 326 -5.81 -6.82 5.99
N SER A 327 -5.95 -7.23 7.24
CA SER A 327 -4.93 -7.06 8.28
C SER A 327 -4.66 -8.37 8.99
N GLY A 328 -3.39 -8.68 9.21
CA GLY A 328 -2.98 -9.93 9.85
C GLY A 328 -1.60 -9.84 10.49
N PRO A 329 -1.15 -10.93 11.16
CA PRO A 329 0.16 -10.99 11.80
C PRO A 329 1.34 -10.83 10.83
N ASP A 330 1.19 -11.40 9.62
CA ASP A 330 2.18 -11.28 8.55
C ASP A 330 1.93 -10.01 7.74
N THR A 331 2.95 -9.43 7.11
CA THR A 331 2.78 -8.27 6.22
C THR A 331 2.11 -8.63 4.90
N ALA A 332 2.31 -9.84 4.43
CA ALA A 332 1.70 -10.45 3.25
C ALA A 332 1.89 -11.97 3.30
N PHE A 333 1.10 -12.68 2.54
CA PHE A 333 1.31 -14.12 2.34
C PHE A 333 0.98 -14.56 0.91
N THR A 334 1.65 -15.63 0.49
CA THR A 334 1.33 -16.43 -0.68
C THR A 334 1.15 -17.87 -0.21
N GLU A 335 -0.01 -18.48 -0.49
CA GLU A 335 -0.32 -19.84 -0.05
C GLU A 335 -0.74 -20.72 -1.22
N ALA A 336 -0.15 -21.90 -1.32
CA ALA A 336 -0.54 -22.93 -2.27
C ALA A 336 -1.83 -23.62 -1.79
N VAL A 337 -2.96 -23.13 -2.25
CA VAL A 337 -4.29 -23.63 -1.81
C VAL A 337 -4.74 -24.88 -2.59
N ARG A 338 -4.24 -25.05 -3.83
CA ARG A 338 -4.42 -26.22 -4.69
C ARG A 338 -3.22 -26.36 -5.63
N PRO A 339 -3.00 -27.52 -6.28
CA PRO A 339 -1.99 -27.64 -7.33
C PRO A 339 -2.19 -26.56 -8.43
N GLY A 340 -1.14 -25.77 -8.70
CA GLY A 340 -1.18 -24.67 -9.67
C GLY A 340 -2.00 -23.44 -9.24
N VAL A 341 -2.47 -23.36 -8.00
CA VAL A 341 -3.26 -22.23 -7.48
C VAL A 341 -2.55 -21.58 -6.30
N ARG A 342 -2.37 -20.25 -6.37
CA ARG A 342 -1.84 -19.44 -5.27
C ARG A 342 -2.86 -18.40 -4.81
N LEU A 343 -3.12 -18.39 -3.51
CA LEU A 343 -3.83 -17.31 -2.83
C LEU A 343 -2.81 -16.29 -2.32
N VAL A 344 -2.95 -15.04 -2.75
CA VAL A 344 -2.02 -13.96 -2.42
C VAL A 344 -2.77 -12.81 -1.77
N ASN A 345 -2.33 -12.40 -0.60
CA ASN A 345 -2.90 -11.24 0.05
C ASN A 345 -1.84 -10.41 0.78
N VAL A 346 -1.97 -9.07 0.72
CA VAL A 346 -1.18 -8.13 1.50
C VAL A 346 -2.02 -7.71 2.70
N THR A 347 -1.52 -8.01 3.90
CA THR A 347 -2.25 -7.90 5.16
C THR A 347 -1.72 -6.80 6.09
N SER A 348 -1.07 -5.80 5.52
CA SER A 348 -0.42 -4.68 6.23
C SER A 348 -0.77 -3.30 5.67
N GLY A 349 -1.70 -3.21 4.70
CA GLY A 349 -2.00 -1.96 4.00
C GLY A 349 -0.92 -1.51 3.00
N THR A 350 0.14 -2.30 2.79
CA THR A 350 1.30 -1.93 1.95
C THR A 350 1.24 -2.45 0.52
N GLY A 351 0.04 -2.74 0.00
CA GLY A 351 -0.14 -3.33 -1.34
C GLY A 351 0.54 -2.53 -2.46
N ALA A 352 0.38 -1.20 -2.48
CA ALA A 352 1.06 -0.36 -3.46
C ALA A 352 2.60 -0.44 -3.35
N SER A 353 3.10 -0.64 -2.15
CA SER A 353 4.54 -0.66 -1.85
C SER A 353 5.21 -2.02 -2.08
N THR A 354 4.45 -3.13 -2.19
CA THR A 354 5.05 -4.47 -2.18
C THR A 354 4.54 -5.40 -3.29
N ALA A 355 3.40 -5.09 -3.92
CA ALA A 355 2.71 -5.99 -4.82
C ALA A 355 3.56 -6.49 -6.00
N PHE A 356 4.37 -5.62 -6.61
CA PHE A 356 5.19 -6.02 -7.77
C PHE A 356 6.25 -7.05 -7.41
N ALA A 357 6.92 -6.87 -6.27
CA ALA A 357 7.91 -7.83 -5.79
C ALA A 357 7.25 -9.18 -5.43
N ILE A 358 6.13 -9.15 -4.71
CA ILE A 358 5.36 -10.35 -4.36
C ILE A 358 4.91 -11.08 -5.62
N ALA A 359 4.53 -10.36 -6.67
CA ALA A 359 4.12 -10.97 -7.93
C ALA A 359 5.28 -11.70 -8.63
N GLU A 360 6.47 -11.12 -8.65
CA GLU A 360 7.67 -11.76 -9.19
C GLU A 360 8.00 -13.04 -8.42
N GLU A 361 7.91 -13.01 -7.07
CA GLU A 361 8.11 -14.17 -6.19
C GLU A 361 7.06 -15.27 -6.45
N THR A 362 5.79 -14.88 -6.50
CA THR A 362 4.67 -15.82 -6.72
C THR A 362 4.79 -16.53 -8.08
N LEU A 363 5.12 -15.79 -9.14
CA LEU A 363 5.30 -16.40 -10.46
C LEU A 363 6.52 -17.30 -10.52
N ALA A 364 7.62 -16.94 -9.84
CA ALA A 364 8.79 -17.80 -9.75
C ALA A 364 8.44 -19.15 -9.08
N ASP A 365 7.74 -19.10 -7.94
CA ASP A 365 7.26 -20.29 -7.23
C ASP A 365 6.30 -21.14 -8.08
N LEU A 366 5.29 -20.53 -8.71
CA LEU A 366 4.32 -21.23 -9.56
C LEU A 366 4.99 -21.96 -10.75
N LEU A 367 6.06 -21.39 -11.27
CA LEU A 367 6.78 -21.91 -12.45
C LEU A 367 7.98 -22.79 -12.06
N GLY A 368 8.21 -23.07 -10.77
CA GLY A 368 9.36 -23.84 -10.30
C GLY A 368 10.70 -23.18 -10.61
N ARG A 369 10.75 -21.84 -10.67
CA ARG A 369 11.98 -21.07 -10.91
C ARG A 369 12.63 -20.65 -9.59
N ALA A 370 13.92 -20.32 -9.65
CA ALA A 370 14.61 -19.72 -8.53
C ALA A 370 13.94 -18.40 -8.08
N PRO A 371 13.90 -18.11 -6.76
CA PRO A 371 13.36 -16.87 -6.26
C PRO A 371 14.14 -15.67 -6.81
N PRO A 372 13.46 -14.53 -7.08
CA PRO A 372 14.14 -13.35 -7.60
C PRO A 372 15.13 -12.77 -6.57
N PRO A 373 16.13 -11.99 -7.01
CA PRO A 373 17.23 -11.53 -6.12
C PRO A 373 16.77 -10.84 -4.83
N HIS A 374 15.71 -10.02 -4.89
CA HIS A 374 15.17 -9.33 -3.70
C HIS A 374 14.52 -10.27 -2.67
N ALA A 375 14.14 -11.48 -3.07
CA ALA A 375 13.57 -12.50 -2.19
C ALA A 375 14.62 -13.41 -1.56
N GLN A 376 15.88 -13.36 -2.02
CA GLN A 376 16.98 -14.11 -1.45
C GLN A 376 17.46 -13.44 -0.17
N GLU A 377 17.84 -14.22 0.83
CA GLU A 377 18.54 -13.67 2.00
C GLU A 377 19.91 -13.17 1.55
N PRO A 378 20.38 -12.01 2.08
CA PRO A 378 21.74 -11.59 1.82
C PRO A 378 22.70 -12.67 2.32
N GLU A 379 23.71 -12.99 1.52
CA GLU A 379 24.80 -13.85 1.97
C GLU A 379 25.43 -13.23 3.22
N ALA A 380 25.58 -14.02 4.29
CA ALA A 380 26.04 -13.59 5.60
C ALA A 380 27.51 -13.15 5.58
#